data_e02e0fdea4e8a7dec51cb445fca2d993
#
_entry.id   e02e0fdea4e8a7dec51cb445fca2d993
#
_cell.length_a   1.000
_cell.length_b   1.000
_cell.length_c   1.000
_cell.angle_alpha   90.00
_cell.angle_beta   90.00
_cell.angle_gamma   90.00
#
_symmetry.space_group_name_H-M   'P 1'
#
loop_
_entity.id
_entity.type
_entity.pdbx_description
1 polymer ?
#
loop_
_entity_poly.entity_id
_entity_poly.type
_entity_poly.pdbx_seq_one_letter_code
_entity_poly.pdbx_strand_id
1 'polypeptide(L)' 'TALTITLTFSEALRTGEYAVGMDIAEAWETAWNADGTQMTLTVPADALNGQHTVNLIIFRLMDTDGNLIGGPVELHLDF' A
#
# COMPACT_ATOMS: atom_id res chain seq x y z
N THR A 1 -15.31 11.34 0.63
CA THR A 1 -14.51 10.83 1.76
C THR A 1 -13.29 10.08 1.24
N ALA A 2 -12.11 10.41 1.73
CA ALA A 2 -10.88 9.72 1.33
C ALA A 2 -10.84 8.31 1.92
N LEU A 3 -10.23 7.40 1.19
CA LEU A 3 -10.01 6.04 1.65
C LEU A 3 -8.61 5.93 2.26
N THR A 4 -8.52 5.42 3.47
CA THR A 4 -7.25 5.21 4.15
C THR A 4 -7.05 3.73 4.39
N ILE A 5 -5.92 3.21 3.92
CA ILE A 5 -5.57 1.80 4.05
C ILE A 5 -4.28 1.72 4.86
N THR A 6 -4.31 1.00 5.97
CA THR A 6 -3.14 0.81 6.81
C THR A 6 -2.72 -0.66 6.78
N LEU A 7 -1.47 -0.89 6.41
CA LEU A 7 -0.89 -2.23 6.35
C LEU A 7 0.17 -2.36 7.44
N THR A 8 0.07 -3.41 8.24
CA THR A 8 1.02 -3.68 9.31
C THR A 8 1.81 -4.94 8.97
N PHE A 9 3.12 -4.83 9.08
CA PHE A 9 4.03 -5.93 8.78
C PHE A 9 4.67 -6.44 10.07
N SER A 10 5.08 -7.70 10.06
CA SER A 10 5.66 -8.34 11.24
C SER A 10 7.11 -7.93 11.48
N GLU A 11 7.74 -7.24 10.52
CA GLU A 11 9.12 -6.79 10.65
C GLU A 11 9.29 -5.47 9.91
N ALA A 12 10.38 -4.77 10.21
CA ALA A 12 10.69 -3.52 9.54
C ALA A 12 11.08 -3.78 8.08
N LEU A 13 10.60 -2.95 7.17
CA LEU A 13 10.83 -3.07 5.74
C LEU A 13 11.60 -1.86 5.22
N ARG A 14 12.22 -2.04 4.05
CA ARG A 14 12.79 -0.91 3.32
C ARG A 14 11.67 -0.05 2.76
N THR A 15 11.70 1.23 3.08
CA THR A 15 10.62 2.15 2.72
C THR A 15 10.82 2.81 1.36
N GLY A 16 11.95 2.56 0.70
CA GLY A 16 12.26 3.17 -0.59
C GLY A 16 12.25 2.20 -1.77
N GLU A 17 12.04 0.91 -1.53
CA GLU A 17 12.16 -0.11 -2.57
C GLU A 17 10.91 -0.97 -2.66
N TYR A 18 9.79 -0.35 -3.02
CA TYR A 18 8.55 -1.05 -3.19
C TYR A 18 7.80 -0.48 -4.39
N ALA A 19 6.81 -1.21 -4.86
CA ALA A 19 5.93 -0.73 -5.92
C ALA A 19 4.48 -1.02 -5.55
N VAL A 20 3.60 -0.08 -5.86
CA VAL A 20 2.17 -0.17 -5.56
C VAL A 20 1.38 -0.01 -6.84
N GLY A 21 0.44 -0.90 -7.08
CA GLY A 21 -0.50 -0.79 -8.19
C GLY A 21 -1.93 -0.84 -7.67
N MET A 22 -2.79 -0.04 -8.26
CA MET A 22 -4.22 -0.05 -7.97
C MET A 22 -4.99 0.08 -9.27
N ASP A 23 -6.24 -0.35 -9.25
CA ASP A 23 -7.12 -0.27 -10.42
C ASP A 23 -7.88 1.07 -10.51
N ILE A 24 -7.32 2.11 -9.91
CA ILE A 24 -7.86 3.47 -9.93
C ILE A 24 -6.81 4.44 -10.47
N ALA A 25 -7.22 5.69 -10.69
CA ALA A 25 -6.28 6.73 -11.13
C ALA A 25 -5.18 6.93 -10.09
N GLU A 26 -3.96 7.21 -10.56
CA GLU A 26 -2.78 7.37 -9.70
C GLU A 26 -2.83 8.71 -8.95
N ALA A 27 -3.60 8.74 -7.88
CA ALA A 27 -3.72 9.93 -7.04
C ALA A 27 -3.60 9.61 -5.55
N TRP A 28 -3.12 8.42 -5.22
CA TRP A 28 -2.93 8.02 -3.83
C TRP A 28 -1.56 8.45 -3.32
N GLU A 29 -1.49 8.57 -1.99
CA GLU A 29 -0.25 8.86 -1.31
C GLU A 29 0.13 7.69 -0.40
N THR A 30 1.43 7.45 -0.26
CA THR A 30 1.94 6.42 0.63
C THR A 30 2.79 7.06 1.70
N ALA A 31 2.70 6.54 2.92
CA ALA A 31 3.51 6.99 4.03
C ALA A 31 3.89 5.78 4.89
N TRP A 32 5.06 5.84 5.49
CA TRP A 32 5.55 4.80 6.39
C TRP A 32 5.71 5.38 7.78
N ASN A 33 5.54 4.54 8.80
CA ASN A 33 5.86 4.97 10.16
C ASN A 33 7.39 4.98 10.35
N ALA A 34 7.85 5.45 11.50
CA ALA A 34 9.29 5.59 11.76
C ALA A 34 10.04 4.26 11.77
N ASP A 35 9.35 3.18 12.11
CA ASP A 35 9.97 1.85 12.21
C ASP A 35 9.96 1.09 10.88
N GLY A 36 9.21 1.56 9.90
CA GLY A 36 9.05 0.83 8.65
C GLY A 36 8.17 -0.40 8.76
N THR A 37 7.35 -0.50 9.80
CA THR A 37 6.47 -1.66 10.03
C THR A 37 5.04 -1.42 9.61
N GLN A 38 4.68 -0.18 9.33
CA GLN A 38 3.34 0.17 8.85
C GLN A 38 3.42 1.08 7.65
N MET A 39 2.63 0.78 6.64
CA MET A 39 2.45 1.64 5.49
C MET A 39 1.00 2.09 5.42
N THR A 40 0.79 3.38 5.24
CA THR A 40 -0.53 3.96 5.10
C THR A 40 -0.69 4.49 3.69
N LEU A 41 -1.75 4.05 3.03
CA LEU A 41 -2.12 4.52 1.70
C LEU A 41 -3.35 5.40 1.85
N THR A 42 -3.31 6.59 1.31
CA THR A 42 -4.44 7.52 1.33
C THR A 42 -4.88 7.78 -0.09
N VAL A 43 -6.14 7.45 -0.39
CA VAL A 43 -6.72 7.63 -1.71
C VAL A 43 -7.76 8.74 -1.61
N PRO A 44 -7.59 9.86 -2.33
CA PRO A 44 -8.58 10.94 -2.32
C PRO A 44 -9.92 10.46 -2.88
N ALA A 45 -11.00 11.05 -2.41
CA ALA A 45 -12.32 10.68 -2.90
C ALA A 45 -12.46 10.86 -4.40
N ASP A 46 -11.79 11.86 -4.97
CA ASP A 46 -11.82 12.13 -6.41
C ASP A 46 -11.20 10.99 -7.22
N ALA A 47 -10.19 10.33 -6.67
CA ALA A 47 -9.53 9.22 -7.36
C ALA A 47 -10.40 7.97 -7.38
N LEU A 48 -11.32 7.82 -6.45
CA LEU A 48 -12.23 6.68 -6.40
C LEU A 48 -13.31 6.75 -7.48
N ASN A 49 -13.64 7.95 -7.92
CA ASN A 49 -14.58 8.18 -9.03
C ASN A 49 -15.88 7.38 -8.90
N GLY A 50 -16.43 7.34 -7.68
CA GLY A 50 -17.67 6.61 -7.41
C GLY A 50 -17.51 5.11 -7.22
N GLN A 51 -16.30 4.58 -7.28
CA GLN A 51 -16.07 3.16 -7.06
C GLN A 51 -16.21 2.80 -5.58
N HIS A 52 -16.72 1.61 -5.33
CA HIS A 52 -16.84 1.07 -3.98
C HIS A 52 -15.91 -0.11 -3.74
N THR A 53 -15.07 -0.43 -4.71
CA THR A 53 -14.09 -1.51 -4.60
C THR A 53 -12.76 -1.04 -5.17
N VAL A 54 -11.67 -1.50 -4.55
CA VAL A 54 -10.32 -1.22 -5.02
C VAL A 54 -9.50 -2.50 -4.92
N ASN A 55 -8.81 -2.83 -5.99
CA ASN A 55 -7.84 -3.92 -5.99
C ASN A 55 -6.45 -3.30 -5.87
N LEU A 56 -5.73 -3.72 -4.84
CA LEU A 56 -4.42 -3.19 -4.51
C LEU A 56 -3.41 -4.31 -4.62
N ILE A 57 -2.29 -4.04 -5.28
CA ILE A 57 -1.16 -4.96 -5.27
C ILE A 57 0.09 -4.19 -4.86
N ILE A 58 0.85 -4.75 -3.93
CA ILE A 58 2.14 -4.20 -3.50
C ILE A 58 3.19 -5.28 -3.71
N PHE A 59 4.26 -4.94 -4.39
CA PHE A 59 5.32 -5.88 -4.67
C PHE A 59 6.68 -5.24 -4.42
N ARG A 60 7.73 -6.07 -4.41
CA ARG A 60 9.11 -5.67 -4.09
C ARG A 60 9.27 -5.22 -2.65
N LEU A 61 8.45 -5.76 -1.75
CA LEU A 61 8.63 -5.51 -0.33
C LEU A 61 9.86 -6.29 0.16
N MET A 62 10.81 -5.60 0.74
CA MET A 62 12.05 -6.17 1.23
C MET A 62 12.25 -5.82 2.69
N ASP A 63 12.89 -6.73 3.42
CA ASP A 63 13.31 -6.42 4.79
C ASP A 63 14.53 -5.50 4.75
N THR A 64 15.02 -5.10 5.91
CA THR A 64 16.16 -4.18 6.00
C THR A 64 17.47 -4.80 5.50
N ASP A 65 17.53 -6.10 5.37
CA ASP A 65 18.69 -6.80 4.83
C ASP A 65 18.64 -6.95 3.30
N GLY A 66 17.53 -6.58 2.69
CA GLY A 66 17.37 -6.65 1.25
C GLY A 66 16.75 -7.94 0.75
N ASN A 67 16.19 -8.75 1.63
CA ASN A 67 15.52 -9.99 1.25
C ASN A 67 14.04 -9.73 1.01
N LEU A 68 13.51 -10.28 -0.08
CA LEU A 68 12.08 -10.20 -0.33
C LEU A 68 11.30 -10.95 0.73
N ILE A 69 10.24 -10.35 1.25
CA ILE A 69 9.46 -10.93 2.34
C ILE A 69 8.32 -11.83 1.84
N GLY A 70 8.47 -12.39 0.68
CA GLY A 70 7.48 -13.26 0.07
C GLY A 70 7.05 -12.70 -1.26
N GLY A 71 5.92 -13.16 -1.75
CA GLY A 71 5.36 -12.71 -3.01
C GLY A 71 4.62 -11.37 -2.88
N PRO A 72 4.00 -10.91 -3.96
CA PRO A 72 3.20 -9.70 -3.92
C PRO A 72 2.07 -9.80 -2.89
N VAL A 73 1.76 -8.67 -2.26
CA VAL A 73 0.60 -8.56 -1.37
C VAL A 73 -0.57 -8.05 -2.21
N GLU A 74 -1.61 -8.85 -2.32
CA GLU A 74 -2.81 -8.49 -3.06
C GLU A 74 -3.97 -8.31 -2.10
N LEU A 75 -4.68 -7.20 -2.24
CA LEU A 75 -5.81 -6.88 -1.40
C LEU A 75 -6.99 -6.47 -2.26
N HIS A 76 -8.16 -6.96 -1.90
CA HIS A 76 -9.42 -6.54 -2.49
C HIS A 76 -10.22 -5.85 -1.41
N LEU A 77 -10.54 -4.59 -1.62
CA LEU A 77 -11.19 -3.75 -0.62
C LEU A 77 -12.57 -3.34 -1.09
N ASP A 78 -13.55 -3.57 -0.24
CA ASP A 78 -14.94 -3.13 -0.45
C ASP A 78 -15.28 -2.08 0.59
N PHE A 79 -15.95 -1.02 0.15
CA PHE A 79 -16.32 0.07 1.09
C PHE A 79 -17.55 0.84 0.65
#